data_88a68bf89a14c1a83d875b825e1d840a
#
_entry.id   88a68bf89a14c1a83d875b825e1d840a
#
_cell.length_a   1.000
_cell.length_b   1.000
_cell.length_c   1.000
_cell.angle_alpha   90.00
_cell.angle_beta   90.00
_cell.angle_gamma   90.00
#
_symmetry.space_group_name_H-M   'P 1'
#
loop_
_entity.id
_entity.type
_entity.pdbx_description
1 polymer ?
#
loop_
_entity_poly.entity_id
_entity_poly.type
_entity_poly.pdbx_seq_one_letter_code
_entity_poly.pdbx_strand_id
1 'polypeptide(L)'
;ELFNVKHLFARHPQSLSEGQKRRVSIAAVVACKPEVLLLDEPTVGQDYEGLCAMTDILNRLHMETGNTMITVTHDVRCAEALCDRAIYIENGVVAKAGGKELVREYFSSENI
;
A
#
# COMPACT_ATOMS: atom_id res chain seq x y z
N GLU A 1 -15.39 -7.35 5.42
CA GLU A 1 -15.09 -8.43 4.46
C GLU A 1 -14.12 -8.04 3.32
N LEU A 2 -13.99 -6.75 2.99
CA LEU A 2 -13.03 -6.30 1.96
C LEU A 2 -11.61 -6.83 2.21
N PHE A 3 -11.16 -6.84 3.47
CA PHE A 3 -9.83 -7.29 3.85
C PHE A 3 -9.72 -8.80 4.06
N ASN A 4 -10.85 -9.52 3.98
CA ASN A 4 -10.90 -10.98 4.17
C ASN A 4 -10.23 -11.41 5.47
N VAL A 5 -10.60 -10.78 6.59
CA VAL A 5 -9.99 -11.04 7.89
C VAL A 5 -10.98 -11.59 8.93
N LYS A 6 -12.27 -11.71 8.58
CA LYS A 6 -13.30 -12.16 9.51
C LYS A 6 -12.98 -13.52 10.13
N HIS A 7 -12.44 -14.44 9.35
CA HIS A 7 -12.06 -15.78 9.81
C HIS A 7 -10.88 -15.76 10.79
N LEU A 8 -10.21 -14.62 10.94
CA LEU A 8 -9.06 -14.45 11.82
C LEU A 8 -9.43 -13.89 13.20
N PHE A 9 -10.67 -13.49 13.41
CA PHE A 9 -11.10 -12.80 14.63
C PHE A 9 -10.91 -13.64 15.90
N ALA A 10 -11.05 -14.96 15.79
CA ALA A 10 -10.88 -15.87 16.93
C ALA A 10 -9.45 -16.36 17.11
N ARG A 11 -8.52 -15.99 16.22
CA ARG A 11 -7.15 -16.46 16.25
C ARG A 11 -6.28 -15.53 17.11
N HIS A 12 -5.33 -16.13 17.81
CA HIS A 12 -4.34 -15.36 18.56
C HIS A 12 -3.48 -14.54 17.58
N PRO A 13 -3.23 -13.25 17.87
CA PRO A 13 -2.45 -12.40 16.96
C PRO A 13 -1.10 -12.97 16.56
N GLN A 14 -0.42 -13.67 17.45
CA GLN A 14 0.88 -14.27 17.16
C GLN A 14 0.80 -15.47 16.21
N SER A 15 -0.38 -16.04 16.01
CA SER A 15 -0.58 -17.15 15.06
C SER A 15 -0.82 -16.70 13.63
N LEU A 16 -0.91 -15.39 13.39
CA LEU A 16 -1.15 -14.84 12.06
C LEU A 16 0.16 -14.73 11.28
N SER A 17 0.10 -14.94 9.96
CA SER A 17 1.22 -14.63 9.06
C SER A 17 1.46 -13.11 9.04
N GLU A 18 2.62 -12.68 8.55
CA GLU A 18 2.92 -11.25 8.41
C GLU A 18 1.92 -10.55 7.49
N GLY A 19 1.52 -11.18 6.39
CA GLY A 19 0.49 -10.64 5.50
C GLY A 19 -0.86 -10.53 6.18
N GLN A 20 -1.27 -11.53 6.97
CA GLN A 20 -2.51 -11.50 7.73
C GLN A 20 -2.49 -10.41 8.80
N LYS A 21 -1.40 -10.28 9.55
CA LYS A 21 -1.23 -9.20 10.54
C LYS A 21 -1.37 -7.84 9.88
N ARG A 22 -0.76 -7.65 8.71
CA ARG A 22 -0.81 -6.40 7.97
C ARG A 22 -2.23 -6.06 7.53
N ARG A 23 -2.95 -7.04 6.99
CA ARG A 23 -4.36 -6.85 6.60
C ARG A 23 -5.24 -6.50 7.81
N VAL A 24 -5.05 -7.17 8.94
CA VAL A 24 -5.79 -6.87 10.17
C VAL A 24 -5.49 -5.45 10.66
N SER A 25 -4.22 -5.05 10.64
CA SER A 25 -3.82 -3.69 11.05
C SER A 25 -4.47 -2.62 10.19
N ILE A 26 -4.44 -2.80 8.87
CA ILE A 26 -5.06 -1.83 7.94
C ILE A 26 -6.58 -1.83 8.12
N ALA A 27 -7.20 -2.99 8.27
CA ALA A 27 -8.64 -3.10 8.50
C ALA A 27 -9.06 -2.36 9.77
N ALA A 28 -8.26 -2.44 10.83
CA ALA A 28 -8.54 -1.75 12.09
C ALA A 28 -8.51 -0.22 11.91
N VAL A 29 -7.56 0.30 11.16
CA VAL A 29 -7.48 1.74 10.86
C VAL A 29 -8.64 2.16 9.97
N VAL A 30 -8.94 1.39 8.94
CA VAL A 30 -10.02 1.66 7.98
C VAL A 30 -11.38 1.66 8.65
N ALA A 31 -11.56 0.85 9.71
CA ALA A 31 -12.81 0.83 10.49
C ALA A 31 -13.14 2.19 11.09
N CYS A 32 -12.15 3.06 11.28
CA CYS A 32 -12.35 4.45 11.74
C CYS A 32 -12.83 5.38 10.63
N LYS A 33 -12.95 4.90 9.40
CA LYS A 33 -13.39 5.65 8.20
C LYS A 33 -12.56 6.90 7.96
N PRO A 34 -11.22 6.79 7.82
CA PRO A 34 -10.37 7.96 7.60
C PRO A 34 -10.58 8.54 6.21
N GLU A 35 -10.54 9.88 6.12
CA GLU A 35 -10.55 10.56 4.83
C GLU A 35 -9.20 10.47 4.13
N VAL A 36 -8.12 10.41 4.92
CA VAL A 36 -6.76 10.24 4.43
C VAL A 36 -6.13 9.03 5.10
N LEU A 37 -5.65 8.10 4.29
CA LEU A 37 -4.98 6.89 4.77
C LEU A 37 -3.51 6.95 4.40
N LEU A 38 -2.65 6.88 5.40
CA LEU A 38 -1.20 6.86 5.22
C LEU A 38 -0.69 5.43 5.34
N LEU A 39 0.01 4.96 4.32
CA LEU A 39 0.53 3.60 4.24
C LEU A 39 2.05 3.65 4.10
N ASP A 40 2.75 3.03 5.04
CA ASP A 40 4.21 2.95 5.00
C ASP A 40 4.62 1.53 4.64
N GLU A 41 5.15 1.37 3.42
CA GLU A 41 5.63 0.08 2.90
C GLU A 41 4.59 -1.04 3.07
N PRO A 42 3.37 -0.90 2.52
CA PRO A 42 2.28 -1.84 2.80
C PRO A 42 2.50 -3.25 2.27
N THR A 43 3.45 -3.44 1.34
CA THR A 43 3.72 -4.75 0.73
C THR A 43 5.07 -5.33 1.12
N VAL A 44 5.82 -4.68 2.01
CA VAL A 44 7.14 -5.17 2.40
C VAL A 44 7.05 -6.55 3.07
N GLY A 45 7.98 -7.44 2.73
CA GLY A 45 8.04 -8.78 3.29
C GLY A 45 7.03 -9.76 2.70
N GLN A 46 6.26 -9.37 1.70
CA GLN A 46 5.30 -10.24 1.03
C GLN A 46 5.86 -10.73 -0.30
N ASP A 47 5.44 -11.94 -0.69
CA ASP A 47 5.74 -12.46 -2.02
C ASP A 47 4.86 -11.76 -3.07
N TYR A 48 5.04 -12.14 -4.34
CA TYR A 48 4.28 -11.52 -5.43
C TYR A 48 2.77 -11.69 -5.26
N GLU A 49 2.33 -12.87 -4.84
CA GLU A 49 0.90 -13.13 -4.61
C GLU A 49 0.34 -12.26 -3.49
N GLY A 50 1.07 -12.14 -2.39
CA GLY A 50 0.69 -11.26 -1.28
C GLY A 50 0.66 -9.80 -1.67
N LEU A 51 1.62 -9.36 -2.48
CA LEU A 51 1.65 -8.00 -3.01
C LEU A 51 0.40 -7.72 -3.87
N CYS A 52 0.07 -8.62 -4.78
CA CYS A 52 -1.12 -8.47 -5.63
C CYS A 52 -2.40 -8.44 -4.80
N ALA A 53 -2.51 -9.32 -3.81
CA ALA A 53 -3.69 -9.35 -2.93
C ALA A 53 -3.84 -8.04 -2.16
N MET A 54 -2.76 -7.52 -1.61
CA MET A 54 -2.78 -6.26 -0.85
C MET A 54 -3.12 -5.07 -1.74
N THR A 55 -2.50 -4.95 -2.90
CA THR A 55 -2.76 -3.82 -3.80
C THR A 55 -4.18 -3.86 -4.36
N ASP A 56 -4.73 -5.05 -4.62
CA ASP A 56 -6.13 -5.19 -5.04
C ASP A 56 -7.09 -4.71 -3.95
N ILE A 57 -6.83 -5.09 -2.70
CA ILE A 57 -7.64 -4.66 -1.55
C ILE A 57 -7.61 -3.13 -1.42
N LEU A 58 -6.44 -2.53 -1.49
CA LEU A 58 -6.27 -1.09 -1.34
C LEU A 58 -6.93 -0.31 -2.49
N ASN A 59 -6.82 -0.80 -3.72
CA ASN A 59 -7.50 -0.18 -4.86
C ASN A 59 -9.02 -0.27 -4.73
N ARG A 60 -9.54 -1.40 -4.28
CA ARG A 60 -10.97 -1.56 -4.05
C ARG A 60 -11.48 -0.65 -2.94
N LEU A 61 -10.70 -0.52 -1.87
CA LEU A 61 -11.01 0.41 -0.78
C LEU A 61 -11.12 1.84 -1.29
N HIS A 62 -10.14 2.28 -2.09
CA HIS A 62 -10.15 3.61 -2.68
C HIS A 62 -11.39 3.83 -3.57
N MET A 63 -11.74 2.85 -4.41
CA MET A 63 -12.91 2.93 -5.26
C MET A 63 -14.22 3.00 -4.48
N GLU A 64 -14.32 2.27 -3.37
CA GLU A 64 -15.54 2.21 -2.58
C GLU A 64 -15.73 3.43 -1.69
N THR A 65 -14.67 4.01 -1.16
CA THR A 65 -14.74 5.09 -0.17
C THR A 65 -14.39 6.46 -0.73
N GLY A 66 -13.65 6.52 -1.85
CA GLY A 66 -13.16 7.78 -2.38
C GLY A 66 -12.10 8.45 -1.50
N ASN A 67 -11.55 7.73 -0.51
CA ASN A 67 -10.57 8.30 0.38
C ASN A 67 -9.27 8.65 -0.34
N THR A 68 -8.49 9.54 0.23
CA THR A 68 -7.14 9.84 -0.25
C THR A 68 -6.16 8.86 0.39
N MET A 69 -5.32 8.25 -0.44
CA MET A 69 -4.30 7.32 0.03
C MET A 69 -2.92 7.86 -0.31
N ILE A 70 -2.04 7.92 0.69
CA ILE A 70 -0.65 8.31 0.50
C ILE A 70 0.19 7.11 0.90
N THR A 71 0.94 6.57 -0.06
CA THR A 71 1.74 5.36 0.13
C THR A 71 3.21 5.67 -0.03
N VAL A 72 4.00 5.29 0.97
CA VAL A 72 5.46 5.34 0.89
C VAL A 72 5.95 3.94 0.53
N THR A 73 6.73 3.82 -0.53
CA THR A 73 7.24 2.51 -0.95
C THR A 73 8.53 2.64 -1.76
N HIS A 74 9.38 1.61 -1.66
CA HIS A 74 10.54 1.41 -2.53
C HIS A 74 10.29 0.31 -3.56
N ASP A 75 9.11 -0.29 -3.56
CA ASP A 75 8.77 -1.37 -4.48
C ASP A 75 8.04 -0.80 -5.70
N VAL A 76 8.67 -0.92 -6.87
CA VAL A 76 8.10 -0.43 -8.13
C VAL A 76 6.75 -1.06 -8.44
N ARG A 77 6.57 -2.35 -8.11
CA ARG A 77 5.32 -3.06 -8.38
C ARG A 77 4.18 -2.50 -7.54
N CYS A 78 4.47 -2.19 -6.28
CA CYS A 78 3.50 -1.55 -5.39
C CYS A 78 3.14 -0.16 -5.89
N ALA A 79 4.15 0.65 -6.23
CA ALA A 79 3.94 2.00 -6.72
C ALA A 79 3.13 2.02 -8.02
N GLU A 80 3.46 1.16 -8.98
CA GLU A 80 2.72 1.09 -10.25
C GLU A 80 1.27 0.63 -10.06
N ALA A 81 1.03 -0.27 -9.12
CA ALA A 81 -0.31 -0.80 -8.87
C ALA A 81 -1.22 0.22 -8.18
N LEU A 82 -0.67 1.08 -7.33
CA LEU A 82 -1.46 1.96 -6.46
C LEU A 82 -1.49 3.42 -6.87
N CYS A 83 -0.44 3.94 -7.52
CA CYS A 83 -0.33 5.40 -7.67
C CYS A 83 -1.07 5.95 -8.88
N ASP A 84 -1.70 7.11 -8.70
CA ASP A 84 -2.13 8.00 -9.79
C ASP A 84 -1.11 9.13 -9.95
N ARG A 85 -0.53 9.55 -8.83
CA ARG A 85 0.49 10.59 -8.78
C ARG A 85 1.63 10.12 -7.90
N ALA A 86 2.82 10.65 -8.15
CA ALA A 86 4.01 10.30 -7.41
C ALA A 86 4.81 11.54 -7.03
N ILE A 87 5.46 11.45 -5.86
CA ILE A 87 6.39 12.46 -5.37
C ILE A 87 7.70 11.73 -5.08
N TYR A 88 8.78 12.23 -5.67
CA TYR A 88 10.12 11.73 -5.40
C TYR A 88 10.83 12.64 -4.40
N ILE A 89 11.22 12.07 -3.26
CA ILE A 89 11.90 12.80 -2.18
C ILE A 89 13.37 12.41 -2.18
N GLU A 90 14.24 13.40 -2.19
CA GLU A 90 15.68 13.23 -2.15
C GLU A 90 16.28 14.24 -1.19
N ASN A 91 17.15 13.78 -0.29
CA ASN A 91 17.80 14.63 0.72
C ASN A 91 16.83 15.50 1.51
N GLY A 92 15.65 14.95 1.85
CA GLY A 92 14.65 15.63 2.67
C GLY A 92 13.81 16.66 1.95
N VAL A 93 13.94 16.77 0.62
CA VAL A 93 13.15 17.73 -0.17
C VAL A 93 12.44 17.02 -1.31
N VAL A 94 11.36 17.63 -1.80
CA VAL A 94 10.66 17.14 -2.99
C VAL A 94 11.53 17.47 -4.22
N ALA A 95 12.13 16.45 -4.80
CA ALA A 95 12.96 16.60 -6.00
C ALA A 95 12.11 16.67 -7.27
N LYS A 96 11.06 15.83 -7.33
CA LYS A 96 10.14 15.78 -8.47
C LYS A 96 8.73 15.45 -8.00
N ALA A 97 7.74 15.91 -8.74
CA ALA A 97 6.34 15.55 -8.55
C ALA A 97 5.70 15.39 -9.91
N GLY A 98 4.84 14.39 -10.08
CA GLY A 98 4.20 14.13 -11.37
C GLY A 98 3.22 12.99 -11.31
N GLY A 99 2.88 12.45 -12.46
CA GLY A 99 1.98 11.33 -12.61
C GLY A 99 2.71 9.99 -12.51
N LYS A 100 2.05 8.96 -12.99
CA LYS A 100 2.55 7.58 -12.94
C LYS A 100 3.86 7.38 -13.70
N GLU A 101 4.12 8.19 -14.72
CA GLU A 101 5.36 8.16 -15.49
C GLU A 101 6.59 8.41 -14.62
N LEU A 102 6.45 9.18 -13.55
CA LEU A 102 7.55 9.47 -12.64
C LEU A 102 8.07 8.21 -11.95
N VAL A 103 7.19 7.27 -11.65
CA VAL A 103 7.57 5.97 -11.06
C VAL A 103 8.50 5.22 -11.99
N ARG A 104 8.18 5.19 -13.28
CA ARG A 104 8.99 4.50 -14.29
C ARG A 104 10.35 5.15 -14.45
N GLU A 105 10.39 6.48 -14.49
CA GLU A 105 11.65 7.23 -14.57
C GLU A 105 12.57 6.94 -13.39
N TYR A 106 12.03 6.99 -12.19
CA TYR A 106 12.79 6.76 -10.96
C TYR A 106 13.44 5.39 -10.96
N PHE A 107 12.67 4.34 -11.20
CA PHE A 107 13.18 2.98 -11.13
C PHE A 107 14.04 2.61 -12.34
N SER A 108 13.88 3.27 -13.47
CA SER A 108 14.76 3.08 -14.63
C SER A 108 16.14 3.66 -14.39
N SER A 109 16.24 4.78 -13.68
CA SER A 109 17.52 5.42 -13.39
C SER A 109 18.33 4.66 -12.34
N GLU A 110 17.69 3.91 -11.47
CA GLU A 110 18.39 3.10 -10.46
C GLU A 110 19.02 1.82 -11.02
N ASN A 111 18.60 1.39 -12.19
CA ASN A 111 19.07 0.16 -12.82
C ASN A 111 20.24 0.36 -13.79
N ILE A 112 20.86 1.51 -13.75
CA ILE A 112 22.01 1.82 -14.60
C ILE A 112 23.32 1.61 -13.85
#